data_788900ee4e0166f24749748af559024f
#
_entry.id   788900ee4e0166f24749748af559024f
#
_cell.length_a   1.000
_cell.length_b   1.000
_cell.length_c   1.000
_cell.angle_alpha   90.00
_cell.angle_beta   90.00
_cell.angle_gamma   90.00
#
_symmetry.space_group_name_H-M   'P 1'
#
loop_
_entity.id
_entity.type
_entity.pdbx_description
1 polymer ?
#
loop_
_entity_poly.entity_id
_entity_poly.type
_entity_poly.pdbx_seq_one_letter_code
_entity_poly.pdbx_strand_id
1 'polypeptide(L)'
;MPGLDGAYYWIQVRSLLENSSLAFSDLPLVIYVQAGIARLLNDIPSAVRISDAILPALSAFPIYLIARRYPIRLLPAVGIAFVLLNPVQLFFFTGDFIKNEAAIPLVFLLSWILLSWDERGARSRYAMAGTTILAISFSHFGTLLLTLMILSFWLLVRIRQKQIKIRPLAIGIVILSGLLVVLMLALVVPSRFTRLTTFISNPGDIFILPAWRAIFYGYANPVIACTIILCQIGSILLGVIAWKIRSTFSISEISVVWSSLIVAFVLSSPIIGIDWFNRLAALAFVPLAVSGILIFAKSLTVSQRSLIGALAVITLLASASLSLRGPTPPVLSESRYSDFKEFAKTVDLPENSIVVASHGMEFLSSWLLATDVASDAYYETSCLSSYSAIFLLIDKHVGVASDKPSSAGASDKPATSGESDKPADSNKKPVCKNQIPPEGAKVFVGNEFVLVQVR
;
A
#
# COMPACT_ATOMS: atom_id res chain seq x y z
N MET A 1 5.56 -9.29 -17.06
CA MET A 1 4.48 -8.31 -17.21
C MET A 1 4.45 -7.44 -15.98
N PRO A 2 4.23 -6.14 -16.10
CA PRO A 2 4.01 -5.30 -14.93
C PRO A 2 2.65 -5.66 -14.30
N GLY A 3 2.58 -5.64 -12.98
CA GLY A 3 1.31 -5.62 -12.26
C GLY A 3 0.60 -4.28 -12.41
N LEU A 4 -0.39 -4.01 -11.56
CA LEU A 4 -1.24 -2.82 -11.68
C LEU A 4 -0.46 -1.51 -11.67
N ASP A 5 0.54 -1.38 -10.79
CA ASP A 5 1.33 -0.15 -10.60
C ASP A 5 2.72 -0.20 -11.27
N GLY A 6 3.11 -1.30 -11.90
CA GLY A 6 4.49 -1.47 -12.41
C GLY A 6 4.89 -0.42 -13.43
N ALA A 7 4.04 -0.16 -14.42
CA ALA A 7 4.30 0.85 -15.44
C ALA A 7 4.34 2.29 -14.87
N TYR A 8 3.62 2.58 -13.78
CA TYR A 8 3.73 3.84 -13.06
C TYR A 8 5.17 4.09 -12.58
N TYR A 9 5.82 3.08 -12.00
CA TYR A 9 7.20 3.21 -11.54
C TYR A 9 8.17 3.39 -12.71
N TRP A 10 7.93 2.74 -13.86
CA TRP A 10 8.77 2.94 -15.06
C TRP A 10 8.78 4.39 -15.51
N ILE A 11 7.61 5.03 -15.55
CA ILE A 11 7.47 6.44 -15.95
C ILE A 11 8.17 7.35 -14.93
N GLN A 12 7.95 7.12 -13.64
CA GLN A 12 8.57 7.91 -12.56
C GLN A 12 10.10 7.83 -12.61
N VAL A 13 10.65 6.63 -12.82
CA VAL A 13 12.09 6.42 -12.93
C VAL A 13 12.65 7.05 -14.19
N ARG A 14 11.95 6.92 -15.33
CA ARG A 14 12.34 7.57 -16.59
C ARG A 14 12.40 9.08 -16.42
N SER A 15 11.34 9.69 -15.91
CA SER A 15 11.28 11.13 -15.71
C SER A 15 12.38 11.64 -14.76
N LEU A 16 12.65 10.89 -13.69
CA LEU A 16 13.73 11.24 -12.76
C LEU A 16 15.11 11.18 -13.42
N LEU A 17 15.36 10.20 -14.30
CA LEU A 17 16.64 10.04 -15.00
C LEU A 17 16.84 11.07 -16.12
N GLU A 18 15.78 11.39 -16.85
CA GLU A 18 15.81 12.31 -18.00
C GLU A 18 15.65 13.79 -17.58
N ASN A 19 14.71 14.08 -16.68
CA ASN A 19 14.29 15.42 -16.33
C ASN A 19 14.71 15.86 -14.93
N SER A 20 15.38 14.98 -14.15
CA SER A 20 15.74 15.21 -12.74
C SER A 20 14.54 15.54 -11.83
N SER A 21 13.33 15.20 -12.25
CA SER A 21 12.08 15.46 -11.53
C SER A 21 11.14 14.25 -11.68
N LEU A 22 10.20 14.11 -10.72
CA LEU A 22 9.18 13.07 -10.80
C LEU A 22 8.10 13.49 -11.82
N ALA A 23 7.62 12.55 -12.63
CA ALA A 23 6.49 12.78 -13.53
C ALA A 23 5.20 13.10 -12.76
N PHE A 24 5.00 12.43 -11.63
CA PHE A 24 3.85 12.64 -10.75
C PHE A 24 4.33 12.94 -9.35
N SER A 25 3.64 13.86 -8.65
CA SER A 25 3.93 14.17 -7.24
C SER A 25 3.72 12.95 -6.35
N ASP A 26 4.79 12.42 -5.76
CA ASP A 26 4.75 11.25 -4.90
C ASP A 26 5.91 11.21 -3.89
N LEU A 27 5.87 10.23 -2.97
CA LEU A 27 6.95 9.98 -2.02
C LEU A 27 8.16 9.36 -2.72
N PRO A 28 9.34 9.98 -2.65
CA PRO A 28 10.40 9.74 -3.63
C PRO A 28 11.36 8.59 -3.31
N LEU A 29 11.43 8.10 -2.06
CA LEU A 29 12.52 7.22 -1.63
C LEU A 29 12.69 5.97 -2.52
N VAL A 30 11.59 5.28 -2.78
CA VAL A 30 11.60 4.05 -3.60
C VAL A 30 12.02 4.36 -5.03
N ILE A 31 11.52 5.45 -5.60
CA ILE A 31 11.80 5.86 -6.97
C ILE A 31 13.28 6.22 -7.12
N TYR A 32 13.89 6.88 -6.13
CA TYR A 32 15.33 7.16 -6.11
C TYR A 32 16.17 5.87 -6.04
N VAL A 33 15.76 4.88 -5.25
CA VAL A 33 16.42 3.56 -5.19
C VAL A 33 16.35 2.87 -6.56
N GLN A 34 15.16 2.85 -7.16
CA GLN A 34 14.97 2.26 -8.49
C GLN A 34 15.77 2.98 -9.58
N ALA A 35 15.82 4.30 -9.55
CA ALA A 35 16.63 5.09 -10.48
C ALA A 35 18.13 4.80 -10.32
N GLY A 36 18.62 4.62 -9.09
CA GLY A 36 19.97 4.19 -8.82
C GLY A 36 20.29 2.82 -9.44
N ILE A 37 19.38 1.85 -9.25
CA ILE A 37 19.52 0.51 -9.85
C ILE A 37 19.43 0.60 -11.40
N ALA A 38 18.51 1.40 -11.94
CA ALA A 38 18.34 1.57 -13.38
C ALA A 38 19.59 2.17 -14.05
N ARG A 39 20.27 3.10 -13.38
CA ARG A 39 21.56 3.62 -13.88
C ARG A 39 22.65 2.55 -13.93
N LEU A 40 22.67 1.62 -12.96
CA LEU A 40 23.65 0.53 -12.92
C LEU A 40 23.36 -0.53 -13.99
N LEU A 41 22.10 -0.83 -14.25
CA LEU A 41 21.68 -1.87 -15.20
C LEU A 41 21.47 -1.32 -16.61
N ASN A 42 21.37 -0.01 -16.78
CA ASN A 42 20.94 0.66 -18.00
C ASN A 42 19.59 0.14 -18.55
N ASP A 43 18.72 -0.32 -17.64
CA ASP A 43 17.39 -0.88 -17.96
C ASP A 43 16.39 -0.58 -16.85
N ILE A 44 15.39 0.24 -17.13
CA ILE A 44 14.38 0.67 -16.17
C ILE A 44 13.43 -0.49 -15.78
N PRO A 45 12.83 -1.25 -16.71
CA PRO A 45 11.97 -2.36 -16.35
C PRO A 45 12.64 -3.40 -15.47
N SER A 46 13.87 -3.77 -15.74
CA SER A 46 14.64 -4.72 -14.92
C SER A 46 14.97 -4.15 -13.56
N ALA A 47 15.31 -2.87 -13.45
CA ALA A 47 15.58 -2.21 -12.18
C ALA A 47 14.36 -2.20 -11.25
N VAL A 48 13.18 -1.90 -11.80
CA VAL A 48 11.91 -1.93 -11.05
C VAL A 48 11.61 -3.34 -10.57
N ARG A 49 11.71 -4.36 -11.44
CA ARG A 49 11.48 -5.78 -11.06
C ARG A 49 12.46 -6.28 -9.99
N ILE A 50 13.74 -5.92 -10.10
CA ILE A 50 14.75 -6.32 -9.12
C ILE A 50 14.45 -5.65 -7.77
N SER A 51 14.10 -4.37 -7.76
CA SER A 51 13.72 -3.68 -6.53
C SER A 51 12.47 -4.28 -5.90
N ASP A 52 11.48 -4.65 -6.70
CA ASP A 52 10.24 -5.30 -6.27
C ASP A 52 10.51 -6.67 -5.61
N ALA A 53 11.49 -7.42 -6.10
CA ALA A 53 11.89 -8.68 -5.48
C ALA A 53 12.74 -8.49 -4.20
N ILE A 54 13.64 -7.49 -4.18
CA ILE A 54 14.57 -7.29 -3.07
C ILE A 54 13.90 -6.60 -1.88
N LEU A 55 13.06 -5.59 -2.11
CA LEU A 55 12.51 -4.76 -1.05
C LEU A 55 11.70 -5.58 -0.02
N PRO A 56 10.74 -6.46 -0.40
CA PRO A 56 10.05 -7.29 0.57
C PRO A 56 10.99 -8.28 1.26
N ALA A 57 12.00 -8.82 0.55
CA ALA A 57 12.98 -9.74 1.11
C ALA A 57 13.81 -9.11 2.24
N LEU A 58 13.99 -7.79 2.22
CA LEU A 58 14.67 -7.08 3.32
C LEU A 58 13.95 -7.24 4.66
N SER A 59 12.66 -7.61 4.68
CA SER A 59 11.94 -7.95 5.93
C SER A 59 12.57 -9.12 6.68
N ALA A 60 13.28 -10.01 5.99
CA ALA A 60 13.95 -11.15 6.60
C ALA A 60 14.99 -10.70 7.66
N PHE A 61 15.69 -9.61 7.41
CA PHE A 61 16.74 -9.13 8.31
C PHE A 61 16.20 -8.68 9.69
N PRO A 62 15.28 -7.71 9.78
CA PRO A 62 14.76 -7.32 11.09
C PRO A 62 13.96 -8.45 11.78
N ILE A 63 13.25 -9.30 11.05
CA ILE A 63 12.58 -10.48 11.62
C ILE A 63 13.61 -11.45 12.21
N TYR A 64 14.70 -11.70 11.51
CA TYR A 64 15.83 -12.48 12.05
C TYR A 64 16.37 -11.86 13.33
N LEU A 65 16.59 -10.53 13.37
CA LEU A 65 17.08 -9.83 14.56
C LEU A 65 16.11 -9.94 15.75
N ILE A 66 14.79 -9.87 15.51
CA ILE A 66 13.75 -10.06 16.54
C ILE A 66 13.79 -11.51 17.07
N ALA A 67 13.75 -12.48 16.18
CA ALA A 67 13.60 -13.89 16.54
C ALA A 67 14.85 -14.49 17.20
N ARG A 68 16.05 -14.09 16.75
CA ARG A 68 17.33 -14.58 17.32
C ARG A 68 17.58 -14.20 18.77
N ARG A 69 16.79 -13.27 19.32
CA ARG A 69 16.84 -12.91 20.76
C ARG A 69 16.43 -14.07 21.67
N TYR A 70 15.78 -15.08 21.10
CA TYR A 70 15.21 -16.20 21.83
C TYR A 70 15.94 -17.52 21.50
N PRO A 71 16.12 -18.42 22.46
CA PRO A 71 16.89 -19.66 22.27
C PRO A 71 16.06 -20.74 21.54
N ILE A 72 15.29 -20.36 20.53
CA ILE A 72 14.48 -21.28 19.71
C ILE A 72 15.08 -21.30 18.30
N ARG A 73 15.78 -22.40 17.97
CA ARG A 73 16.61 -22.50 16.77
C ARG A 73 15.86 -22.23 15.46
N LEU A 74 14.61 -22.70 15.35
CA LEU A 74 13.81 -22.54 14.13
C LEU A 74 12.99 -21.27 14.06
N LEU A 75 12.91 -20.50 15.15
CA LEU A 75 12.06 -19.29 15.22
C LEU A 75 12.40 -18.25 14.14
N PRO A 76 13.67 -17.95 13.84
CA PRO A 76 13.98 -17.03 12.75
C PRO A 76 13.47 -17.51 11.40
N ALA A 77 13.68 -18.78 11.06
CA ALA A 77 13.23 -19.33 9.77
C ALA A 77 11.71 -19.32 9.63
N VAL A 78 10.98 -19.71 10.69
CA VAL A 78 9.52 -19.71 10.72
C VAL A 78 8.99 -18.28 10.63
N GLY A 79 9.57 -17.33 11.39
CA GLY A 79 9.17 -15.92 11.35
C GLY A 79 9.38 -15.28 9.98
N ILE A 80 10.51 -15.54 9.34
CA ILE A 80 10.82 -15.05 7.99
C ILE A 80 9.84 -15.66 6.97
N ALA A 81 9.63 -16.97 7.01
CA ALA A 81 8.69 -17.64 6.11
C ALA A 81 7.27 -17.11 6.28
N PHE A 82 6.81 -16.90 7.54
CA PHE A 82 5.49 -16.35 7.82
C PHE A 82 5.30 -14.94 7.23
N VAL A 83 6.32 -14.09 7.29
CA VAL A 83 6.24 -12.72 6.76
C VAL A 83 6.32 -12.72 5.23
N LEU A 84 7.32 -13.40 4.64
CA LEU A 84 7.55 -13.35 3.21
C LEU A 84 6.48 -14.10 2.40
N LEU A 85 5.95 -15.19 2.96
CA LEU A 85 4.89 -15.99 2.33
C LEU A 85 3.49 -15.60 2.82
N ASN A 86 3.34 -14.46 3.49
CA ASN A 86 2.02 -13.96 3.89
C ASN A 86 1.18 -13.64 2.64
N PRO A 87 -0.14 -13.99 2.61
CA PRO A 87 -1.00 -13.68 1.46
C PRO A 87 -0.99 -12.21 1.05
N VAL A 88 -0.96 -11.31 2.03
CA VAL A 88 -0.93 -9.87 1.75
C VAL A 88 0.41 -9.43 1.17
N GLN A 89 1.51 -10.01 1.65
CA GLN A 89 2.84 -9.72 1.07
C GLN A 89 2.90 -10.19 -0.38
N LEU A 90 2.37 -11.39 -0.67
CA LEU A 90 2.28 -11.90 -2.04
C LEU A 90 1.33 -11.05 -2.91
N PHE A 91 0.24 -10.55 -2.35
CA PHE A 91 -0.66 -9.63 -3.04
C PHE A 91 0.04 -8.30 -3.38
N PHE A 92 0.81 -7.72 -2.45
CA PHE A 92 1.58 -6.52 -2.73
C PHE A 92 2.60 -6.75 -3.83
N PHE A 93 3.35 -7.85 -3.76
CA PHE A 93 4.34 -8.24 -4.76
C PHE A 93 3.72 -8.41 -6.16
N THR A 94 2.58 -9.08 -6.26
CA THR A 94 1.95 -9.34 -7.56
C THR A 94 1.19 -8.14 -8.12
N GLY A 95 0.83 -7.19 -7.26
CA GLY A 95 0.21 -5.91 -7.65
C GLY A 95 1.21 -4.80 -7.93
N ASP A 96 2.52 -5.07 -7.79
CA ASP A 96 3.61 -4.07 -7.87
C ASP A 96 3.40 -2.90 -6.87
N PHE A 97 2.90 -3.19 -5.65
CA PHE A 97 2.74 -2.17 -4.61
C PHE A 97 4.07 -1.88 -3.89
N ILE A 98 5.09 -1.55 -4.66
CA ILE A 98 6.51 -1.49 -4.26
C ILE A 98 6.75 -0.55 -3.08
N LYS A 99 5.99 0.55 -2.96
CA LYS A 99 6.11 1.47 -1.82
C LYS A 99 5.71 0.82 -0.49
N ASN A 100 4.68 -0.03 -0.49
CA ASN A 100 4.33 -0.82 0.69
C ASN A 100 5.44 -1.80 1.05
N GLU A 101 5.98 -2.48 0.04
CA GLU A 101 7.04 -3.48 0.20
C GLU A 101 8.34 -2.89 0.71
N ALA A 102 8.69 -1.67 0.29
CA ALA A 102 9.84 -0.94 0.81
C ALA A 102 9.66 -0.46 2.27
N ALA A 103 8.43 -0.11 2.65
CA ALA A 103 8.16 0.46 3.96
C ALA A 103 7.95 -0.61 5.05
N ILE A 104 7.41 -1.78 4.71
CA ILE A 104 7.16 -2.89 5.66
C ILE A 104 8.46 -3.35 6.37
N PRO A 105 9.59 -3.60 5.70
CA PRO A 105 10.85 -3.94 6.35
C PRO A 105 11.30 -2.91 7.39
N LEU A 106 11.04 -1.63 7.10
CA LEU A 106 11.37 -0.53 8.02
C LEU A 106 10.48 -0.54 9.28
N VAL A 107 9.22 -0.95 9.18
CA VAL A 107 8.35 -1.14 10.36
C VAL A 107 8.84 -2.30 11.23
N PHE A 108 9.27 -3.41 10.62
CA PHE A 108 9.91 -4.50 11.37
C PHE A 108 11.22 -4.05 12.01
N LEU A 109 12.03 -3.25 11.32
CA LEU A 109 13.25 -2.67 11.86
C LEU A 109 12.94 -1.77 13.07
N LEU A 110 11.94 -0.91 12.96
CA LEU A 110 11.50 -0.08 14.08
C LEU A 110 11.05 -0.94 15.26
N SER A 111 10.27 -2.00 15.01
CA SER A 111 9.84 -2.93 16.07
C SER A 111 11.02 -3.56 16.79
N TRP A 112 12.08 -3.94 16.08
CA TRP A 112 13.32 -4.41 16.68
C TRP A 112 14.05 -3.32 17.50
N ILE A 113 14.06 -2.07 17.01
CA ILE A 113 14.62 -0.92 17.77
C ILE A 113 13.86 -0.72 19.07
N LEU A 114 12.53 -0.77 19.03
CA LEU A 114 11.67 -0.63 20.20
C LEU A 114 11.84 -1.77 21.22
N LEU A 115 12.07 -3.00 20.74
CA LEU A 115 12.39 -4.15 21.59
C LEU A 115 13.72 -4.01 22.30
N SER A 116 14.72 -3.43 21.64
CA SER A 116 16.05 -3.19 22.20
C SER A 116 16.21 -1.78 22.79
N TRP A 117 15.10 -1.10 23.08
CA TRP A 117 15.10 0.29 23.51
C TRP A 117 15.90 0.54 24.78
N ASP A 118 15.72 -0.32 25.78
CA ASP A 118 16.38 -0.16 27.09
C ASP A 118 17.85 -0.64 27.10
N GLU A 119 18.25 -1.40 26.09
CA GLU A 119 19.61 -1.93 25.94
C GLU A 119 20.57 -0.94 25.28
N ARG A 120 20.06 0.12 24.66
CA ARG A 120 20.83 1.07 23.84
C ARG A 120 21.01 2.40 24.53
N GLY A 121 22.14 3.04 24.22
CA GLY A 121 22.38 4.43 24.63
C GLY A 121 21.35 5.39 24.00
N ALA A 122 21.00 6.45 24.72
CA ALA A 122 19.96 7.39 24.32
C ALA A 122 20.14 7.95 22.90
N ARG A 123 21.36 8.39 22.56
CA ARG A 123 21.66 8.96 21.23
C ARG A 123 21.41 7.95 20.11
N SER A 124 21.90 6.72 20.26
CA SER A 124 21.78 5.67 19.24
C SER A 124 20.30 5.29 19.00
N ARG A 125 19.52 5.08 20.07
CA ARG A 125 18.12 4.69 19.93
C ARG A 125 17.25 5.76 19.26
N TYR A 126 17.44 7.04 19.64
CA TYR A 126 16.70 8.14 19.00
C TYR A 126 17.13 8.36 17.54
N ALA A 127 18.44 8.29 17.26
CA ALA A 127 18.95 8.39 15.89
C ALA A 127 18.39 7.29 14.99
N MET A 128 18.48 6.02 15.43
CA MET A 128 17.97 4.88 14.65
C MET A 128 16.47 4.95 14.45
N ALA A 129 15.70 5.24 15.51
CA ALA A 129 14.25 5.37 15.39
C ALA A 129 13.87 6.54 14.47
N GLY A 130 14.48 7.71 14.66
CA GLY A 130 14.24 8.89 13.83
C GLY A 130 14.55 8.66 12.36
N THR A 131 15.71 8.09 12.05
CA THR A 131 16.07 7.75 10.66
C THR A 131 15.12 6.73 10.04
N THR A 132 14.71 5.72 10.81
CA THR A 132 13.75 4.71 10.33
C THR A 132 12.39 5.33 10.06
N ILE A 133 11.86 6.18 10.95
CA ILE A 133 10.60 6.88 10.77
C ILE A 133 10.68 7.81 9.56
N LEU A 134 11.79 8.53 9.39
CA LEU A 134 12.00 9.39 8.24
C LEU A 134 12.00 8.59 6.94
N ALA A 135 12.69 7.46 6.89
CA ALA A 135 12.68 6.57 5.72
C ALA A 135 11.28 6.05 5.40
N ILE A 136 10.48 5.67 6.42
CA ILE A 136 9.08 5.26 6.24
C ILE A 136 8.25 6.43 5.68
N SER A 137 8.45 7.65 6.18
CA SER A 137 7.72 8.85 5.75
C SER A 137 7.92 9.15 4.26
N PHE A 138 9.13 8.91 3.75
CA PHE A 138 9.45 9.10 2.33
C PHE A 138 9.15 7.87 1.46
N SER A 139 8.76 6.74 2.05
CA SER A 139 8.40 5.53 1.32
C SER A 139 6.90 5.43 1.08
N HIS A 140 6.08 5.42 2.15
CA HIS A 140 4.65 5.15 2.03
C HIS A 140 3.81 5.74 3.16
N PHE A 141 2.78 6.50 2.79
CA PHE A 141 1.94 7.22 3.76
C PHE A 141 1.13 6.28 4.68
N GLY A 142 0.53 5.22 4.15
CA GLY A 142 -0.25 4.26 4.96
C GLY A 142 0.62 3.54 6.00
N THR A 143 1.85 3.20 5.63
CA THR A 143 2.81 2.57 6.55
C THR A 143 3.35 3.56 7.59
N LEU A 144 3.45 4.86 7.25
CA LEU A 144 3.72 5.90 8.23
C LEU A 144 2.61 5.97 9.28
N LEU A 145 1.34 5.93 8.86
CA LEU A 145 0.21 5.95 9.79
C LEU A 145 0.23 4.71 10.72
N LEU A 146 0.47 3.52 10.16
CA LEU A 146 0.69 2.30 10.95
C LEU A 146 1.81 2.51 11.98
N THR A 147 2.92 3.09 11.57
CA THR A 147 4.09 3.37 12.42
C THR A 147 3.73 4.31 13.58
N LEU A 148 3.02 5.39 13.28
CA LEU A 148 2.58 6.36 14.29
C LEU A 148 1.60 5.72 15.28
N MET A 149 0.72 4.84 14.84
CA MET A 149 -0.17 4.08 15.72
C MET A 149 0.64 3.17 16.66
N ILE A 150 1.59 2.40 16.13
CA ILE A 150 2.46 1.52 16.96
C ILE A 150 3.21 2.35 18.01
N LEU A 151 3.83 3.46 17.60
CA LEU A 151 4.57 4.34 18.51
C LEU A 151 3.68 4.96 19.59
N SER A 152 2.48 5.40 19.22
CA SER A 152 1.51 6.00 20.15
C SER A 152 1.10 5.00 21.23
N PHE A 153 0.70 3.78 20.83
CA PHE A 153 0.33 2.75 21.79
C PHE A 153 1.53 2.23 22.59
N TRP A 154 2.72 2.10 21.98
CA TRP A 154 3.94 1.75 22.69
C TRP A 154 4.27 2.79 23.77
N LEU A 155 4.17 4.08 23.44
CA LEU A 155 4.39 5.17 24.38
C LEU A 155 3.37 5.14 25.52
N LEU A 156 2.08 4.95 25.20
CA LEU A 156 1.01 4.83 26.21
C LEU A 156 1.26 3.67 27.20
N VAL A 157 1.66 2.51 26.70
CA VAL A 157 2.00 1.36 27.54
C VAL A 157 3.19 1.68 28.46
N ARG A 158 4.23 2.33 27.91
CA ARG A 158 5.44 2.74 28.68
C ARG A 158 5.14 3.79 29.75
N ILE A 159 4.26 4.75 29.45
CA ILE A 159 3.81 5.74 30.42
C ILE A 159 3.03 5.05 31.54
N ARG A 160 2.09 4.16 31.21
CA ARG A 160 1.30 3.41 32.20
C ARG A 160 2.20 2.55 33.13
N GLN A 161 3.30 2.05 32.61
CA GLN A 161 4.31 1.31 33.39
C GLN A 161 5.26 2.23 34.18
N LYS A 162 5.03 3.54 34.20
CA LYS A 162 5.85 4.55 34.88
C LYS A 162 7.34 4.56 34.44
N GLN A 163 7.63 4.03 33.25
CA GLN A 163 9.00 3.96 32.70
C GLN A 163 9.43 5.27 32.04
N ILE A 164 8.48 6.05 31.58
CA ILE A 164 8.72 7.35 30.98
C ILE A 164 8.07 8.40 31.87
N LYS A 165 8.90 9.25 32.49
CA LYS A 165 8.42 10.47 33.11
C LYS A 165 8.15 11.46 31.98
N ILE A 166 6.88 11.82 31.78
CA ILE A 166 6.49 12.80 30.78
C ILE A 166 7.05 14.15 31.24
N ARG A 167 8.10 14.61 30.55
CA ARG A 167 8.54 16.01 30.71
C ARG A 167 7.74 16.85 29.71
N PRO A 168 7.22 18.02 30.08
CA PRO A 168 6.47 18.89 29.16
C PRO A 168 7.26 19.19 27.88
N LEU A 169 8.58 19.31 27.98
CA LEU A 169 9.49 19.46 26.84
C LEU A 169 9.41 18.28 25.85
N ALA A 170 9.32 17.05 26.34
CA ALA A 170 9.21 15.87 25.46
C ALA A 170 7.88 15.84 24.71
N ILE A 171 6.78 16.25 25.35
CA ILE A 171 5.48 16.42 24.67
C ILE A 171 5.60 17.50 23.59
N GLY A 172 6.21 18.64 23.90
CA GLY A 172 6.44 19.71 22.94
C GLY A 172 7.25 19.24 21.72
N ILE A 173 8.32 18.45 21.94
CA ILE A 173 9.14 17.90 20.85
C ILE A 173 8.32 16.93 19.99
N VAL A 174 7.50 16.05 20.57
CA VAL A 174 6.67 15.10 19.81
C VAL A 174 5.62 15.84 18.98
N ILE A 175 4.96 16.83 19.56
CA ILE A 175 3.98 17.66 18.84
C ILE A 175 4.66 18.44 17.71
N LEU A 176 5.78 19.08 17.99
CA LEU A 176 6.55 19.83 16.99
C LEU A 176 7.04 18.92 15.85
N SER A 177 7.54 17.73 16.18
CA SER A 177 7.97 16.74 15.17
C SER A 177 6.78 16.27 14.32
N GLY A 178 5.61 16.03 14.93
CA GLY A 178 4.39 15.69 14.22
C GLY A 178 3.93 16.81 13.28
N LEU A 179 3.93 18.05 13.75
CA LEU A 179 3.63 19.24 12.94
C LEU A 179 4.61 19.42 11.78
N LEU A 180 5.89 19.16 12.03
CA LEU A 180 6.94 19.27 11.01
C LEU A 180 6.78 18.21 9.92
N VAL A 181 6.40 16.98 10.29
CA VAL A 181 6.07 15.90 9.33
C VAL A 181 4.83 16.29 8.52
N VAL A 182 3.78 16.79 9.14
CA VAL A 182 2.58 17.27 8.45
C VAL A 182 2.90 18.41 7.49
N LEU A 183 3.70 19.38 7.92
CA LEU A 183 4.15 20.49 7.09
C LEU A 183 5.00 19.99 5.90
N MET A 184 5.94 19.08 6.15
CA MET A 184 6.75 18.48 5.07
C MET A 184 5.87 17.73 4.07
N LEU A 185 4.88 16.96 4.53
CA LEU A 185 3.92 16.30 3.64
C LEU A 185 3.10 17.31 2.82
N ALA A 186 2.68 18.42 3.43
CA ALA A 186 1.95 19.48 2.74
C ALA A 186 2.79 20.13 1.64
N LEU A 187 4.09 20.33 1.87
CA LEU A 187 5.00 20.96 0.93
C LEU A 187 5.49 20.01 -0.16
N VAL A 188 5.83 18.77 0.21
CA VAL A 188 6.44 17.81 -0.73
C VAL A 188 5.38 17.07 -1.56
N VAL A 189 4.21 16.77 -0.96
CA VAL A 189 3.15 15.99 -1.62
C VAL A 189 1.77 16.59 -1.31
N PRO A 190 1.41 17.75 -1.90
CA PRO A 190 0.15 18.45 -1.61
C PRO A 190 -1.10 17.57 -1.80
N SER A 191 -1.11 16.72 -2.83
CA SER A 191 -2.22 15.80 -3.11
C SER A 191 -2.47 14.78 -1.99
N ARG A 192 -1.42 14.36 -1.28
CA ARG A 192 -1.54 13.44 -0.13
C ARG A 192 -1.99 14.19 1.12
N PHE A 193 -1.56 15.44 1.27
CA PHE A 193 -2.02 16.31 2.34
C PHE A 193 -3.52 16.58 2.24
N THR A 194 -4.04 16.87 1.04
CA THR A 194 -5.48 17.04 0.80
C THR A 194 -6.26 15.79 1.21
N ARG A 195 -5.76 14.59 0.90
CA ARG A 195 -6.37 13.33 1.37
C ARG A 195 -6.35 13.20 2.90
N LEU A 196 -5.29 13.63 3.57
CA LEU A 196 -5.21 13.63 5.03
C LEU A 196 -6.23 14.59 5.63
N THR A 197 -6.39 15.79 5.07
CA THR A 197 -7.38 16.77 5.54
C THR A 197 -8.81 16.28 5.32
N THR A 198 -9.08 15.61 4.21
CA THR A 198 -10.37 14.94 3.95
C THR A 198 -10.64 13.84 4.97
N PHE A 199 -9.62 13.05 5.31
CA PHE A 199 -9.71 12.02 6.35
C PHE A 199 -10.03 12.61 7.73
N ILE A 200 -9.41 13.76 8.07
CA ILE A 200 -9.65 14.46 9.35
C ILE A 200 -10.99 15.19 9.34
N SER A 201 -11.39 15.78 8.21
CA SER A 201 -12.63 16.53 8.09
C SER A 201 -13.90 15.68 8.04
N ASN A 202 -13.78 14.40 7.62
CA ASN A 202 -14.87 13.44 7.55
C ASN A 202 -14.61 12.21 8.43
N PRO A 203 -14.49 12.36 9.76
CA PRO A 203 -14.22 11.23 10.66
C PRO A 203 -15.33 10.17 10.66
N GLY A 204 -16.56 10.51 10.23
CA GLY A 204 -17.67 9.57 10.06
C GLY A 204 -17.39 8.50 9.01
N ASP A 205 -16.58 8.79 8.00
CA ASP A 205 -16.20 7.81 6.97
C ASP A 205 -15.21 6.77 7.49
N ILE A 206 -14.54 7.03 8.63
CA ILE A 206 -13.61 6.12 9.28
C ILE A 206 -14.33 5.02 10.08
N PHE A 207 -15.51 5.35 10.65
CA PHE A 207 -16.22 4.53 11.64
C PHE A 207 -17.46 3.83 11.07
N ILE A 208 -17.54 3.62 9.76
CA ILE A 208 -18.74 3.02 9.18
C ILE A 208 -18.70 1.49 9.31
N LEU A 209 -19.63 0.92 10.06
CA LEU A 209 -19.98 -0.50 10.11
C LEU A 209 -20.06 -1.25 8.75
N PRO A 210 -20.21 -0.57 7.59
CA PRO A 210 -20.21 -1.20 6.27
C PRO A 210 -18.93 -1.93 5.86
N ALA A 211 -17.76 -1.68 6.49
CA ALA A 211 -16.51 -2.36 6.10
C ALA A 211 -16.63 -3.89 6.15
N TRP A 212 -17.33 -4.46 7.14
CA TRP A 212 -17.61 -5.90 7.18
C TRP A 212 -18.56 -6.35 6.07
N ARG A 213 -19.54 -5.52 5.69
CA ARG A 213 -20.40 -5.81 4.54
C ARG A 213 -19.59 -5.87 3.24
N ALA A 214 -18.63 -4.97 3.05
CA ALA A 214 -17.75 -5.00 1.88
C ALA A 214 -16.97 -6.31 1.78
N ILE A 215 -16.49 -6.87 2.90
CA ILE A 215 -15.80 -8.17 2.93
C ILE A 215 -16.74 -9.29 2.51
N PHE A 216 -17.96 -9.34 3.06
CA PHE A 216 -18.93 -10.40 2.80
C PHE A 216 -19.64 -10.28 1.44
N TYR A 217 -19.76 -9.07 0.90
CA TYR A 217 -20.45 -8.81 -0.37
C TYR A 217 -19.53 -8.61 -1.58
N GLY A 218 -18.25 -9.01 -1.47
CA GLY A 218 -17.38 -9.14 -2.64
C GLY A 218 -16.62 -7.86 -3.05
N TYR A 219 -16.68 -6.78 -2.27
CA TYR A 219 -15.93 -5.56 -2.54
C TYR A 219 -14.43 -5.66 -2.24
N ALA A 220 -14.01 -6.63 -1.42
CA ALA A 220 -12.61 -6.85 -1.10
C ALA A 220 -12.10 -8.11 -1.82
N ASN A 221 -10.84 -8.07 -2.26
CA ASN A 221 -10.17 -9.28 -2.70
C ASN A 221 -10.32 -10.35 -1.61
N PRO A 222 -10.80 -11.58 -1.92
CA PRO A 222 -11.04 -12.65 -0.93
C PRO A 222 -9.83 -12.93 -0.04
N VAL A 223 -8.63 -12.75 -0.57
CA VAL A 223 -7.36 -12.87 0.15
C VAL A 223 -7.26 -11.86 1.28
N ILE A 224 -7.49 -10.59 0.95
CA ILE A 224 -7.43 -9.50 1.92
C ILE A 224 -8.50 -9.73 2.97
N ALA A 225 -9.72 -10.09 2.54
CA ALA A 225 -10.83 -10.37 3.45
C ALA A 225 -10.50 -11.47 4.46
N CYS A 226 -10.03 -12.64 3.98
CA CYS A 226 -9.62 -13.74 4.85
C CYS A 226 -8.46 -13.34 5.77
N THR A 227 -7.47 -12.62 5.26
CA THR A 227 -6.33 -12.18 6.07
C THR A 227 -6.75 -11.20 7.16
N ILE A 228 -7.68 -10.29 6.89
CA ILE A 228 -8.22 -9.35 7.89
C ILE A 228 -8.94 -10.10 9.01
N ILE A 229 -9.80 -11.05 8.64
CA ILE A 229 -10.50 -11.89 9.63
C ILE A 229 -9.49 -12.67 10.49
N LEU A 230 -8.49 -13.28 9.85
CA LEU A 230 -7.42 -13.99 10.55
C LEU A 230 -6.60 -13.07 11.45
N CYS A 231 -6.32 -11.83 11.01
CA CYS A 231 -5.63 -10.85 11.84
C CYS A 231 -6.46 -10.44 13.06
N GLN A 232 -7.76 -10.27 12.90
CA GLN A 232 -8.64 -9.91 14.01
C GLN A 232 -8.77 -11.04 15.04
N ILE A 233 -9.07 -12.25 14.58
CA ILE A 233 -9.15 -13.43 15.46
C ILE A 233 -7.78 -13.70 16.11
N GLY A 234 -6.70 -13.63 15.31
CA GLY A 234 -5.33 -13.81 15.78
C GLY A 234 -4.94 -12.80 16.87
N SER A 235 -5.28 -11.52 16.68
CA SER A 235 -4.98 -10.49 17.70
C SER A 235 -5.71 -10.72 19.02
N ILE A 236 -6.97 -11.19 18.98
CA ILE A 236 -7.72 -11.55 20.19
C ILE A 236 -7.08 -12.77 20.88
N LEU A 237 -6.84 -13.86 20.13
CA LEU A 237 -6.27 -15.09 20.68
C LEU A 237 -4.87 -14.86 21.24
N LEU A 238 -4.01 -14.16 20.50
CA LEU A 238 -2.67 -13.79 20.96
C LEU A 238 -2.74 -12.84 22.16
N GLY A 239 -3.72 -11.93 22.21
CA GLY A 239 -3.97 -11.07 23.35
C GLY A 239 -4.29 -11.86 24.64
N VAL A 240 -5.15 -12.86 24.54
CA VAL A 240 -5.47 -13.75 25.67
C VAL A 240 -4.24 -14.53 26.15
N ILE A 241 -3.43 -15.05 25.20
CA ILE A 241 -2.19 -15.76 25.54
C ILE A 241 -1.19 -14.80 26.19
N ALA A 242 -0.95 -13.61 25.58
CA ALA A 242 -0.05 -12.60 26.12
C ALA A 242 -0.45 -12.15 27.53
N TRP A 243 -1.74 -12.03 27.80
CA TRP A 243 -2.24 -11.72 29.15
C TRP A 243 -1.88 -12.81 30.15
N LYS A 244 -2.05 -14.08 29.78
CA LYS A 244 -1.72 -15.23 30.67
C LYS A 244 -0.23 -15.34 30.98
N ILE A 245 0.64 -15.01 30.00
CA ILE A 245 2.10 -15.12 30.15
C ILE A 245 2.77 -13.77 30.39
N ARG A 246 2.02 -12.72 30.72
CA ARG A 246 2.54 -11.34 30.80
C ARG A 246 3.75 -11.17 31.74
N SER A 247 3.87 -11.99 32.78
CA SER A 247 4.98 -11.95 33.71
C SER A 247 6.31 -12.44 33.13
N THR A 248 6.28 -13.12 31.98
CA THR A 248 7.50 -13.63 31.31
C THR A 248 8.16 -12.61 30.40
N PHE A 249 7.43 -11.52 30.05
CA PHE A 249 7.94 -10.46 29.18
C PHE A 249 8.73 -9.43 29.97
N SER A 250 9.83 -8.95 29.37
CA SER A 250 10.46 -7.70 29.79
C SER A 250 9.54 -6.50 29.49
N ILE A 251 9.87 -5.35 30.07
CA ILE A 251 9.10 -4.11 29.87
C ILE A 251 9.06 -3.70 28.39
N SER A 252 10.20 -3.80 27.67
CA SER A 252 10.24 -3.51 26.25
C SER A 252 9.41 -4.50 25.43
N GLU A 253 9.52 -5.80 25.73
CA GLU A 253 8.74 -6.83 25.04
C GLU A 253 7.23 -6.64 25.22
N ILE A 254 6.77 -6.46 26.47
CA ILE A 254 5.34 -6.29 26.73
C ILE A 254 4.79 -5.01 26.10
N SER A 255 5.59 -3.95 26.03
CA SER A 255 5.18 -2.70 25.36
C SER A 255 5.01 -2.90 23.87
N VAL A 256 5.94 -3.62 23.21
CA VAL A 256 5.84 -3.94 21.77
C VAL A 256 4.70 -4.93 21.51
N VAL A 257 4.52 -5.95 22.35
CA VAL A 257 3.44 -6.94 22.20
C VAL A 257 2.07 -6.25 22.26
N TRP A 258 1.81 -5.45 23.29
CA TRP A 258 0.50 -4.80 23.42
C TRP A 258 0.26 -3.73 22.37
N SER A 259 1.25 -2.89 22.05
CA SER A 259 1.09 -1.91 20.97
C SER A 259 0.79 -2.58 19.63
N SER A 260 1.51 -3.66 19.32
CA SER A 260 1.31 -4.41 18.08
C SER A 260 -0.04 -5.11 18.02
N LEU A 261 -0.47 -5.77 19.10
CA LEU A 261 -1.78 -6.44 19.16
C LEU A 261 -2.94 -5.45 19.05
N ILE A 262 -2.88 -4.32 19.77
CA ILE A 262 -3.92 -3.28 19.71
C ILE A 262 -4.00 -2.72 18.30
N VAL A 263 -2.86 -2.40 17.68
CA VAL A 263 -2.83 -1.87 16.32
C VAL A 263 -3.34 -2.90 15.32
N ALA A 264 -2.91 -4.17 15.40
CA ALA A 264 -3.41 -5.23 14.53
C ALA A 264 -4.94 -5.38 14.65
N PHE A 265 -5.47 -5.36 15.87
CA PHE A 265 -6.90 -5.43 16.14
C PHE A 265 -7.66 -4.24 15.57
N VAL A 266 -7.17 -3.01 15.79
CA VAL A 266 -7.80 -1.78 15.28
C VAL A 266 -7.82 -1.77 13.75
N LEU A 267 -6.70 -2.08 13.11
CA LEU A 267 -6.60 -2.10 11.64
C LEU A 267 -7.47 -3.18 10.99
N SER A 268 -7.64 -4.32 11.65
CA SER A 268 -8.48 -5.42 11.17
C SER A 268 -9.95 -5.29 11.60
N SER A 269 -10.29 -4.28 12.40
CA SER A 269 -11.65 -4.08 12.90
C SER A 269 -12.55 -3.43 11.83
N PRO A 270 -13.87 -3.68 11.85
CA PRO A 270 -14.83 -3.08 10.92
C PRO A 270 -15.08 -1.57 11.18
N ILE A 271 -14.34 -0.97 12.10
CA ILE A 271 -14.46 0.44 12.48
C ILE A 271 -13.85 1.34 11.40
N ILE A 272 -12.92 0.82 10.60
CA ILE A 272 -12.23 1.58 9.56
C ILE A 272 -13.11 1.68 8.31
N GLY A 273 -13.28 2.88 7.75
CA GLY A 273 -14.06 3.14 6.55
C GLY A 273 -13.53 2.41 5.31
N ILE A 274 -14.43 2.15 4.35
CA ILE A 274 -14.16 1.32 3.16
C ILE A 274 -12.95 1.81 2.37
N ASP A 275 -12.82 3.10 2.14
CA ASP A 275 -11.76 3.68 1.31
C ASP A 275 -10.35 3.50 1.91
N TRP A 276 -10.27 3.46 3.23
CA TRP A 276 -9.02 3.26 3.97
C TRP A 276 -8.81 1.80 4.38
N PHE A 277 -9.90 1.04 4.45
CA PHE A 277 -9.89 -0.34 4.90
C PHE A 277 -8.93 -1.22 4.09
N ASN A 278 -9.05 -1.23 2.76
CA ASN A 278 -8.18 -2.03 1.89
C ASN A 278 -6.69 -1.66 2.02
N ARG A 279 -6.39 -0.41 2.37
CA ARG A 279 -5.00 0.08 2.49
C ARG A 279 -4.40 -0.15 3.87
N LEU A 280 -5.19 0.05 4.93
CA LEU A 280 -4.72 -0.05 6.31
C LEU A 280 -4.91 -1.45 6.89
N ALA A 281 -6.06 -2.08 6.62
CA ALA A 281 -6.34 -3.42 7.11
C ALA A 281 -5.37 -4.46 6.53
N ALA A 282 -4.96 -4.28 5.28
CA ALA A 282 -3.92 -5.10 4.66
C ALA A 282 -2.61 -5.07 5.45
N LEU A 283 -2.28 -3.97 6.12
CA LEU A 283 -1.06 -3.85 6.94
C LEU A 283 -1.16 -4.48 8.33
N ALA A 284 -2.35 -4.96 8.75
CA ALA A 284 -2.56 -5.52 10.09
C ALA A 284 -1.69 -6.76 10.39
N PHE A 285 -1.28 -7.50 9.35
CA PHE A 285 -0.41 -8.67 9.52
C PHE A 285 0.99 -8.28 10.05
N VAL A 286 1.48 -7.08 9.77
CA VAL A 286 2.83 -6.63 10.18
C VAL A 286 2.96 -6.60 11.71
N PRO A 287 2.16 -5.84 12.45
CA PRO A 287 2.22 -5.86 13.91
C PRO A 287 1.80 -7.22 14.50
N LEU A 288 0.88 -7.95 13.84
CA LEU A 288 0.50 -9.29 14.29
C LEU A 288 1.68 -10.27 14.22
N ALA A 289 2.49 -10.22 13.15
CA ALA A 289 3.67 -11.06 13.00
C ALA A 289 4.70 -10.79 14.13
N VAL A 290 4.96 -9.53 14.45
CA VAL A 290 5.88 -9.16 15.54
C VAL A 290 5.39 -9.73 16.87
N SER A 291 4.14 -9.48 17.24
CA SER A 291 3.57 -10.00 18.48
C SER A 291 3.50 -11.53 18.51
N GLY A 292 3.17 -12.15 17.39
CA GLY A 292 3.14 -13.61 17.23
C GLY A 292 4.50 -14.27 17.52
N ILE A 293 5.58 -13.72 16.96
CA ILE A 293 6.95 -14.20 17.19
C ILE A 293 7.31 -14.09 18.68
N LEU A 294 7.02 -12.95 19.30
CA LEU A 294 7.35 -12.72 20.72
C LEU A 294 6.55 -13.64 21.66
N ILE A 295 5.25 -13.79 21.41
CA ILE A 295 4.38 -14.63 22.21
C ILE A 295 4.74 -16.10 22.05
N PHE A 296 5.01 -16.55 20.81
CA PHE A 296 5.47 -17.92 20.57
C PHE A 296 6.77 -18.23 21.33
N ALA A 297 7.73 -17.30 21.29
CA ALA A 297 9.01 -17.45 21.96
C ALA A 297 8.88 -17.57 23.49
N LYS A 298 7.91 -16.90 24.09
CA LYS A 298 7.67 -16.89 25.54
C LYS A 298 6.60 -17.88 26.01
N SER A 299 5.89 -18.55 25.09
CA SER A 299 4.84 -19.51 25.45
C SER A 299 5.40 -20.68 26.24
N LEU A 300 4.82 -20.91 27.41
CA LEU A 300 5.29 -21.90 28.37
C LEU A 300 4.79 -23.31 28.07
N THR A 301 3.59 -23.44 27.46
CA THR A 301 2.94 -24.72 27.21
C THR A 301 3.02 -25.14 25.75
N VAL A 302 3.06 -26.45 25.52
CA VAL A 302 3.01 -27.06 24.19
C VAL A 302 1.71 -26.65 23.48
N SER A 303 0.58 -26.64 24.18
CA SER A 303 -0.72 -26.24 23.63
C SER A 303 -0.72 -24.82 23.07
N GLN A 304 -0.13 -23.85 23.80
CA GLN A 304 -0.02 -22.46 23.31
C GLN A 304 0.83 -22.37 22.05
N ARG A 305 1.97 -23.06 22.01
CA ARG A 305 2.84 -23.11 20.82
C ARG A 305 2.14 -23.78 19.65
N SER A 306 1.41 -24.87 19.88
CA SER A 306 0.65 -25.56 18.85
C SER A 306 -0.44 -24.67 18.24
N LEU A 307 -1.16 -23.90 19.06
CA LEU A 307 -2.18 -22.95 18.57
C LEU A 307 -1.57 -21.86 17.66
N ILE A 308 -0.48 -21.25 18.11
CA ILE A 308 0.21 -20.22 17.32
C ILE A 308 0.79 -20.83 16.04
N GLY A 309 1.38 -22.02 16.14
CA GLY A 309 1.88 -22.77 14.97
C GLY A 309 0.76 -23.13 13.99
N ALA A 310 -0.41 -23.54 14.47
CA ALA A 310 -1.57 -23.83 13.63
C ALA A 310 -2.07 -22.57 12.91
N LEU A 311 -2.13 -21.43 13.58
CA LEU A 311 -2.48 -20.14 12.94
C LEU A 311 -1.48 -19.77 11.83
N ALA A 312 -0.19 -19.95 12.07
CA ALA A 312 0.85 -19.71 11.06
C ALA A 312 0.71 -20.68 9.87
N VAL A 313 0.47 -21.96 10.11
CA VAL A 313 0.26 -22.96 9.05
C VAL A 313 -1.00 -22.64 8.25
N ILE A 314 -2.12 -22.29 8.88
CA ILE A 314 -3.35 -21.90 8.19
C ILE A 314 -3.08 -20.70 7.27
N THR A 315 -2.34 -19.69 7.77
CA THR A 315 -1.96 -18.53 6.97
C THR A 315 -1.12 -18.92 5.76
N LEU A 316 -0.13 -19.81 5.94
CA LEU A 316 0.73 -20.30 4.84
C LEU A 316 -0.05 -21.14 3.84
N LEU A 317 -0.99 -21.98 4.30
CA LEU A 317 -1.86 -22.76 3.41
C LEU A 317 -2.82 -21.85 2.63
N ALA A 318 -3.35 -20.83 3.26
CA ALA A 318 -4.12 -19.80 2.58
C ALA A 318 -3.29 -19.10 1.50
N SER A 319 -2.03 -18.73 1.79
CA SER A 319 -1.09 -18.16 0.82
C SER A 319 -0.86 -19.08 -0.37
N ALA A 320 -0.57 -20.35 -0.10
CA ALA A 320 -0.34 -21.35 -1.16
C ALA A 320 -1.58 -21.53 -2.05
N SER A 321 -2.79 -21.60 -1.45
CA SER A 321 -4.04 -21.74 -2.20
C SER A 321 -4.32 -20.54 -3.11
N LEU A 322 -3.89 -19.36 -2.70
CA LEU A 322 -4.05 -18.10 -3.44
C LEU A 322 -3.02 -17.97 -4.55
N SER A 323 -1.78 -18.40 -4.30
CA SER A 323 -0.74 -18.44 -5.32
C SER A 323 -1.10 -19.40 -6.45
N LEU A 324 -1.82 -20.52 -6.15
CA LEU A 324 -2.30 -21.47 -7.14
C LEU A 324 -3.47 -20.92 -7.99
N ARG A 325 -4.27 -20.02 -7.47
CA ARG A 325 -5.40 -19.40 -8.20
C ARG A 325 -4.96 -18.24 -9.10
N GLY A 326 -3.71 -17.89 -9.07
CA GLY A 326 -3.14 -16.70 -9.70
C GLY A 326 -3.33 -15.47 -8.81
N PRO A 327 -2.24 -14.72 -8.65
CA PRO A 327 -2.31 -13.41 -8.04
C PRO A 327 -3.16 -12.47 -8.90
N THR A 328 -3.24 -11.21 -8.52
CA THR A 328 -3.85 -10.16 -9.37
C THR A 328 -3.41 -10.36 -10.81
N PRO A 329 -4.34 -10.57 -11.75
CA PRO A 329 -3.95 -10.75 -13.14
C PRO A 329 -3.14 -9.53 -13.58
N PRO A 330 -2.09 -9.71 -14.38
CA PRO A 330 -1.38 -8.58 -14.98
C PRO A 330 -2.39 -7.74 -15.77
N VAL A 331 -2.13 -6.44 -15.90
CA VAL A 331 -3.01 -5.53 -16.66
C VAL A 331 -3.28 -6.08 -18.07
N LEU A 332 -2.26 -6.66 -18.68
CA LEU A 332 -2.35 -7.37 -19.96
C LEU A 332 -1.70 -8.74 -19.87
N SER A 333 -2.22 -9.71 -20.64
CA SER A 333 -1.50 -10.97 -20.90
C SER A 333 -0.23 -10.69 -21.71
N GLU A 334 0.70 -11.63 -21.74
CA GLU A 334 1.97 -11.48 -22.45
C GLU A 334 1.78 -11.26 -23.95
N SER A 335 0.86 -11.99 -24.56
CA SER A 335 0.50 -11.81 -25.97
C SER A 335 -0.03 -10.41 -26.23
N ARG A 336 -0.99 -9.96 -25.43
CA ARG A 336 -1.59 -8.63 -25.57
C ARG A 336 -0.60 -7.49 -25.34
N TYR A 337 0.33 -7.66 -24.42
CA TYR A 337 1.42 -6.69 -24.22
C TYR A 337 2.34 -6.62 -25.45
N SER A 338 2.66 -7.77 -26.06
CA SER A 338 3.44 -7.81 -27.29
C SER A 338 2.72 -7.09 -28.41
N ASP A 339 1.41 -7.36 -28.59
CA ASP A 339 0.58 -6.68 -29.59
C ASP A 339 0.49 -5.18 -29.33
N PHE A 340 0.35 -4.76 -28.07
CA PHE A 340 0.32 -3.34 -27.74
C PHE A 340 1.67 -2.66 -27.99
N LYS A 341 2.77 -3.35 -27.74
CA LYS A 341 4.13 -2.86 -28.05
C LYS A 341 4.35 -2.70 -29.55
N GLU A 342 3.89 -3.64 -30.38
CA GLU A 342 3.97 -3.52 -31.84
C GLU A 342 3.04 -2.41 -32.35
N PHE A 343 1.82 -2.34 -31.83
CA PHE A 343 0.89 -1.26 -32.14
C PHE A 343 1.49 0.12 -31.83
N ALA A 344 2.10 0.29 -30.65
CA ALA A 344 2.72 1.55 -30.24
C ALA A 344 3.83 2.02 -31.21
N LYS A 345 4.54 1.10 -31.86
CA LYS A 345 5.55 1.46 -32.88
C LYS A 345 4.95 2.04 -34.15
N THR A 346 3.69 1.75 -34.46
CA THR A 346 2.98 2.24 -35.64
C THR A 346 2.26 3.57 -35.40
N VAL A 347 2.19 4.00 -34.15
CA VAL A 347 1.48 5.22 -33.74
C VAL A 347 2.45 6.38 -33.71
N ASP A 348 2.16 7.39 -34.53
CA ASP A 348 2.86 8.68 -34.52
C ASP A 348 1.93 9.79 -34.05
N LEU A 349 2.11 10.16 -32.77
CA LEU A 349 1.27 11.16 -32.10
C LEU A 349 1.84 12.55 -32.30
N PRO A 350 0.99 13.57 -32.57
CA PRO A 350 1.41 14.95 -32.59
C PRO A 350 2.07 15.37 -31.27
N GLU A 351 2.98 16.33 -31.37
CA GLU A 351 3.51 16.98 -30.16
C GLU A 351 2.37 17.57 -29.30
N ASN A 352 2.55 17.56 -28.00
CA ASN A 352 1.56 18.02 -27.03
C ASN A 352 0.20 17.29 -27.12
N SER A 353 0.24 15.96 -27.32
CA SER A 353 -0.93 15.08 -27.27
C SER A 353 -1.08 14.45 -25.90
N ILE A 354 -2.30 14.03 -25.59
CA ILE A 354 -2.60 13.21 -24.41
C ILE A 354 -3.44 11.98 -24.81
N VAL A 355 -3.14 10.85 -24.19
CA VAL A 355 -3.90 9.62 -24.34
C VAL A 355 -4.75 9.37 -23.11
N VAL A 356 -6.03 9.18 -23.32
CA VAL A 356 -6.99 8.74 -22.29
C VAL A 356 -7.14 7.24 -22.39
N ALA A 357 -6.87 6.54 -21.31
CA ALA A 357 -6.95 5.07 -21.25
C ALA A 357 -7.72 4.60 -20.00
N SER A 358 -8.23 3.38 -20.06
CA SER A 358 -8.89 2.75 -18.91
C SER A 358 -7.92 2.56 -17.74
N HIS A 359 -8.47 2.51 -16.52
CA HIS A 359 -7.66 2.34 -15.31
C HIS A 359 -6.80 1.06 -15.37
N GLY A 360 -5.50 1.24 -15.11
CA GLY A 360 -4.46 0.22 -15.24
C GLY A 360 -3.71 0.28 -16.57
N MET A 361 -4.35 0.75 -17.65
CA MET A 361 -3.72 0.93 -18.96
C MET A 361 -3.06 2.30 -19.13
N GLU A 362 -3.45 3.29 -18.35
CA GLU A 362 -2.97 4.67 -18.46
C GLU A 362 -1.43 4.76 -18.40
N PHE A 363 -0.83 4.16 -17.39
CA PHE A 363 0.64 4.21 -17.23
C PHE A 363 1.37 3.39 -18.29
N LEU A 364 0.81 2.24 -18.67
CA LEU A 364 1.40 1.42 -19.72
C LEU A 364 1.36 2.13 -21.08
N SER A 365 0.27 2.84 -21.35
CA SER A 365 0.12 3.67 -22.56
C SER A 365 1.13 4.81 -22.58
N SER A 366 1.28 5.54 -21.48
CA SER A 366 2.29 6.58 -21.35
C SER A 366 3.72 6.05 -21.56
N TRP A 367 4.00 4.86 -21.05
CA TRP A 367 5.31 4.24 -21.21
C TRP A 367 5.60 3.88 -22.68
N LEU A 368 4.65 3.22 -23.35
CA LEU A 368 4.85 2.69 -24.69
C LEU A 368 4.70 3.76 -25.80
N LEU A 369 3.78 4.72 -25.63
CA LEU A 369 3.52 5.78 -26.59
C LEU A 369 4.36 7.05 -26.33
N ALA A 370 5.14 7.08 -25.25
CA ALA A 370 5.96 8.22 -24.83
C ALA A 370 5.19 9.56 -24.78
N THR A 371 3.93 9.53 -24.32
CA THR A 371 3.04 10.69 -24.29
C THR A 371 2.43 10.86 -22.89
N ASP A 372 1.85 12.03 -22.64
CA ASP A 372 1.05 12.27 -21.46
C ASP A 372 -0.20 11.37 -21.45
N VAL A 373 -0.71 11.06 -20.28
CA VAL A 373 -1.82 10.13 -20.12
C VAL A 373 -2.80 10.59 -19.04
N ALA A 374 -4.08 10.31 -19.26
CA ALA A 374 -5.13 10.44 -18.25
C ALA A 374 -5.93 9.14 -18.14
N SER A 375 -6.42 8.85 -16.93
CA SER A 375 -7.38 7.76 -16.75
C SER A 375 -8.77 8.21 -17.16
N ASP A 376 -9.53 7.34 -17.82
CA ASP A 376 -10.92 7.57 -18.20
C ASP A 376 -11.83 7.86 -16.99
N ALA A 377 -11.49 7.31 -15.82
CA ALA A 377 -12.21 7.55 -14.57
C ALA A 377 -12.06 9.00 -14.04
N TYR A 378 -11.00 9.72 -14.44
CA TYR A 378 -10.65 11.05 -13.97
C TYR A 378 -10.55 12.08 -15.11
N TYR A 379 -11.10 11.76 -16.27
CA TYR A 379 -11.04 12.56 -17.46
C TYR A 379 -11.96 13.78 -17.37
N GLU A 380 -11.37 14.98 -17.42
CA GLU A 380 -12.07 16.25 -17.57
C GLU A 380 -11.57 16.99 -18.81
N THR A 381 -12.48 17.32 -19.69
CA THR A 381 -12.16 18.11 -20.88
C THR A 381 -11.55 19.46 -20.56
N SER A 382 -11.96 20.08 -19.47
CA SER A 382 -11.43 21.40 -19.06
C SER A 382 -9.96 21.37 -18.71
N CYS A 383 -9.48 20.27 -18.08
CA CYS A 383 -8.08 20.10 -17.72
C CYS A 383 -7.20 19.73 -18.92
N LEU A 384 -7.79 19.27 -20.00
CA LEU A 384 -7.07 18.87 -21.21
C LEU A 384 -7.05 19.94 -22.29
N SER A 385 -7.55 21.13 -21.98
CA SER A 385 -7.56 22.27 -22.94
C SER A 385 -6.17 22.72 -23.38
N SER A 386 -5.13 22.40 -22.60
CA SER A 386 -3.73 22.69 -22.90
C SER A 386 -3.12 21.78 -23.98
N TYR A 387 -3.74 20.63 -24.26
CA TYR A 387 -3.24 19.68 -25.24
C TYR A 387 -3.79 20.02 -26.65
N SER A 388 -2.94 19.86 -27.67
CA SER A 388 -3.30 20.08 -29.06
C SER A 388 -4.19 18.97 -29.62
N ALA A 389 -4.00 17.75 -29.14
CA ALA A 389 -4.78 16.58 -29.53
C ALA A 389 -5.05 15.64 -28.35
N ILE A 390 -6.25 15.08 -28.30
CA ILE A 390 -6.67 14.12 -27.30
C ILE A 390 -7.02 12.81 -28.02
N PHE A 391 -6.44 11.72 -27.55
CA PHE A 391 -6.69 10.38 -28.08
C PHE A 391 -7.31 9.49 -27.01
N LEU A 392 -8.28 8.67 -27.42
CA LEU A 392 -8.89 7.64 -26.58
C LEU A 392 -8.34 6.28 -26.98
N LEU A 393 -7.73 5.56 -26.02
CA LEU A 393 -7.31 4.17 -26.22
C LEU A 393 -8.48 3.24 -25.90
N ILE A 394 -8.89 2.47 -26.89
CA ILE A 394 -9.97 1.50 -26.82
C ILE A 394 -9.37 0.10 -26.92
N ASP A 395 -9.69 -0.73 -25.93
CA ASP A 395 -9.40 -2.16 -25.94
C ASP A 395 -10.58 -2.90 -26.58
N LYS A 396 -10.36 -3.57 -27.70
CA LYS A 396 -11.41 -4.26 -28.46
C LYS A 396 -12.08 -5.40 -27.68
N HIS A 397 -11.37 -6.01 -26.73
CA HIS A 397 -11.91 -7.10 -25.91
C HIS A 397 -12.77 -6.63 -24.76
N VAL A 398 -12.56 -5.43 -24.25
CA VAL A 398 -13.37 -4.86 -23.17
C VAL A 398 -14.75 -4.41 -23.70
N GLY A 399 -14.84 -4.02 -24.97
CA GLY A 399 -16.11 -3.59 -25.60
C GLY A 399 -17.13 -4.70 -25.85
N VAL A 400 -16.73 -5.96 -25.88
CA VAL A 400 -17.62 -7.11 -26.15
C VAL A 400 -18.19 -7.74 -24.88
N ALA A 401 -17.59 -7.47 -23.72
CA ALA A 401 -18.00 -8.07 -22.44
C ALA A 401 -18.81 -7.14 -21.51
N SER A 402 -19.06 -5.89 -21.90
CA SER A 402 -19.56 -4.86 -20.98
C SER A 402 -21.08 -4.64 -20.96
N ASP A 403 -21.90 -5.61 -21.40
CA ASP A 403 -23.31 -5.63 -21.01
C ASP A 403 -23.56 -6.16 -19.58
N LYS A 404 -22.49 -6.60 -18.89
CA LYS A 404 -22.51 -6.74 -17.43
C LYS A 404 -21.74 -5.56 -16.84
N PRO A 405 -22.40 -4.68 -16.06
CA PRO A 405 -21.69 -3.65 -15.32
C PRO A 405 -20.64 -4.37 -14.48
N SER A 406 -19.37 -4.05 -14.70
CA SER A 406 -18.30 -4.52 -13.84
C SER A 406 -18.64 -4.02 -12.44
N SER A 407 -18.96 -4.94 -11.53
CA SER A 407 -19.30 -4.66 -10.13
C SER A 407 -18.09 -4.19 -9.29
N ALA A 408 -17.06 -3.72 -9.94
CA ALA A 408 -15.93 -3.07 -9.33
C ALA A 408 -16.19 -1.55 -9.30
N GLY A 409 -16.95 -1.10 -8.29
CA GLY A 409 -16.93 0.30 -7.89
C GLY A 409 -18.15 1.18 -8.20
N ALA A 410 -19.27 0.63 -8.66
CA ALA A 410 -20.53 1.40 -8.64
C ALA A 410 -21.19 1.27 -7.27
N SER A 411 -21.07 2.28 -6.44
CA SER A 411 -21.89 2.45 -5.26
C SER A 411 -23.32 2.76 -5.73
N ASP A 412 -24.16 1.74 -5.91
CA ASP A 412 -25.60 1.92 -5.93
C ASP A 412 -26.04 2.37 -4.52
N LYS A 413 -26.07 3.67 -4.31
CA LYS A 413 -26.87 4.26 -3.24
C LYS A 413 -28.33 4.10 -3.64
N PRO A 414 -29.17 3.45 -2.82
CA PRO A 414 -30.60 3.54 -3.01
C PRO A 414 -31.00 5.01 -2.88
N ALA A 415 -31.76 5.51 -3.84
CA ALA A 415 -32.33 6.84 -3.85
C ALA A 415 -33.26 6.99 -2.62
N THR A 416 -32.75 7.55 -1.54
CA THR A 416 -33.58 8.11 -0.49
C THR A 416 -33.76 9.59 -0.80
N SER A 417 -34.98 9.93 -1.16
CA SER A 417 -35.49 11.30 -1.26
C SER A 417 -35.20 12.07 0.02
N GLY A 418 -34.35 13.06 -0.07
CA GLY A 418 -34.01 13.99 0.99
C GLY A 418 -33.05 15.02 0.42
N GLU A 419 -33.60 15.96 -0.35
CA GLU A 419 -32.92 17.17 -0.77
C GLU A 419 -32.48 17.93 0.47
N SER A 420 -31.18 17.94 0.73
CA SER A 420 -30.54 18.97 1.54
C SER A 420 -29.33 19.44 0.75
N ASP A 421 -29.32 20.73 0.45
CA ASP A 421 -28.25 21.50 -0.17
C ASP A 421 -26.88 21.17 0.45
N LYS A 422 -26.19 20.19 -0.13
CA LYS A 422 -24.73 20.06 0.06
C LYS A 422 -24.06 20.89 -1.02
N PRO A 423 -23.10 21.74 -0.66
CA PRO A 423 -22.29 22.44 -1.66
C PRO A 423 -21.70 21.38 -2.60
N ALA A 424 -21.85 21.60 -3.89
CA ALA A 424 -21.33 20.76 -4.95
C ALA A 424 -19.86 20.46 -4.65
N ASP A 425 -19.54 19.18 -4.49
CA ASP A 425 -18.18 18.70 -4.31
C ASP A 425 -17.41 19.05 -5.60
N SER A 426 -16.70 20.18 -5.58
CA SER A 426 -16.00 20.77 -6.71
C SER A 426 -14.86 19.87 -7.25
N ASN A 427 -14.67 18.69 -6.66
CA ASN A 427 -13.64 17.71 -7.03
C ASN A 427 -14.18 16.47 -7.80
N LYS A 428 -15.47 16.38 -8.05
CA LYS A 428 -16.00 15.35 -8.97
C LYS A 428 -16.00 15.88 -10.39
N LYS A 429 -14.95 15.56 -11.08
CA LYS A 429 -14.73 15.92 -12.49
C LYS A 429 -15.69 15.14 -13.40
N PRO A 430 -16.44 15.80 -14.31
CA PRO A 430 -17.37 15.12 -15.19
C PRO A 430 -16.63 14.18 -16.13
N VAL A 431 -17.11 12.95 -16.22
CA VAL A 431 -16.65 11.95 -17.18
C VAL A 431 -17.22 12.31 -18.54
N CYS A 432 -16.38 12.63 -19.52
CA CYS A 432 -16.84 12.79 -20.88
C CYS A 432 -17.25 11.45 -21.48
N LYS A 433 -18.54 11.13 -21.34
CA LYS A 433 -19.17 10.05 -22.09
C LYS A 433 -19.71 10.63 -23.39
N ASN A 434 -19.35 10.01 -24.53
CA ASN A 434 -19.87 10.30 -25.86
C ASN A 434 -19.30 11.56 -26.56
N GLN A 435 -17.99 11.69 -26.66
CA GLN A 435 -17.43 12.59 -27.69
C GLN A 435 -17.48 11.90 -29.05
N ILE A 436 -18.19 12.50 -29.98
CA ILE A 436 -18.14 12.10 -31.40
C ILE A 436 -16.75 12.54 -31.92
N PRO A 437 -15.98 11.64 -32.57
CA PRO A 437 -14.70 12.03 -33.15
C PRO A 437 -14.88 13.21 -34.12
N PRO A 438 -13.96 14.18 -34.13
CA PRO A 438 -14.01 15.27 -35.10
C PRO A 438 -13.93 14.74 -36.53
N GLU A 439 -14.54 15.46 -37.48
CA GLU A 439 -14.46 15.12 -38.87
C GLU A 439 -12.98 15.12 -39.31
N GLY A 440 -12.48 14.02 -39.91
CA GLY A 440 -11.06 13.84 -40.23
C GLY A 440 -10.18 13.38 -39.08
N ALA A 441 -10.77 12.89 -37.96
CA ALA A 441 -10.03 12.37 -36.82
C ALA A 441 -9.05 11.27 -37.22
N LYS A 442 -7.82 11.35 -36.67
CA LYS A 442 -6.83 10.28 -36.83
C LYS A 442 -7.28 9.03 -36.06
N VAL A 443 -7.23 7.91 -36.75
CA VAL A 443 -7.53 6.60 -36.13
C VAL A 443 -6.37 5.65 -36.41
N PHE A 444 -5.77 5.10 -35.37
CA PHE A 444 -4.77 4.05 -35.48
C PHE A 444 -5.40 2.72 -35.07
N VAL A 445 -5.32 1.73 -35.94
CA VAL A 445 -5.97 0.43 -35.72
C VAL A 445 -4.92 -0.66 -35.62
N GLY A 446 -4.77 -1.25 -34.47
CA GLY A 446 -4.00 -2.47 -34.24
C GLY A 446 -4.91 -3.72 -34.18
N ASN A 447 -4.33 -4.88 -33.89
CA ASN A 447 -5.09 -6.12 -33.77
C ASN A 447 -6.10 -6.06 -32.61
N GLU A 448 -5.64 -5.70 -31.43
CA GLU A 448 -6.42 -5.68 -30.20
C GLU A 448 -6.74 -4.27 -29.69
N PHE A 449 -6.05 -3.26 -30.16
CA PHE A 449 -6.19 -1.89 -29.69
C PHE A 449 -6.55 -0.93 -30.81
N VAL A 450 -7.32 0.08 -30.47
CA VAL A 450 -7.64 1.21 -31.36
C VAL A 450 -7.36 2.51 -30.62
N LEU A 451 -6.70 3.44 -31.26
CA LEU A 451 -6.49 4.79 -30.74
C LEU A 451 -7.24 5.78 -31.64
N VAL A 452 -8.19 6.47 -31.06
CA VAL A 452 -9.07 7.40 -31.78
C VAL A 452 -8.83 8.81 -31.29
N GLN A 453 -8.56 9.74 -32.21
CA GLN A 453 -8.51 11.15 -31.90
C GLN A 453 -9.93 11.65 -31.62
N VAL A 454 -10.14 12.27 -30.46
CA VAL A 454 -11.43 12.81 -30.02
C VAL A 454 -11.45 14.35 -29.98
N ARG A 455 -10.28 14.95 -30.14
CA ARG A 455 -10.07 16.39 -30.27
C ARG A 455 -8.80 16.70 -31.02
#